data_f69bef1b0b9035866062da54254d0d17
#
_entry.id   f69bef1b0b9035866062da54254d0d17
#
_cell.length_a   1.000
_cell.length_b   1.000
_cell.length_c   1.000
_cell.angle_alpha   90.00
_cell.angle_beta   90.00
_cell.angle_gamma   90.00
#
_symmetry.space_group_name_H-M   'P 1'
#
loop_
_entity.id
_entity.type
_entity.pdbx_description
1 polymer ?
#
loop_
_entity_poly.entity_id
_entity_poly.type
_entity_poly.pdbx_seq_one_letter_code
_entity_poly.pdbx_strand_id
1 'polypeptide(L)' 'MNCWHCGTELIWRSDFDGADYGCEEEYSIVTNLTCPKCESFVQVYYPNKEN' A
#
# COMPACT_ATOMS: atom_id res chain seq x y z
N MET A 1 -8.74 -0.26 -5.36
CA MET A 1 -8.72 1.01 -4.59
C MET A 1 -8.61 2.19 -5.52
N ASN A 2 -9.38 3.23 -5.27
CA ASN A 2 -9.33 4.39 -6.14
C ASN A 2 -8.51 5.50 -5.52
N CYS A 3 -7.90 6.32 -6.35
CA CYS A 3 -7.11 7.44 -5.88
C CYS A 3 -8.03 8.44 -5.18
N TRP A 4 -7.65 8.86 -3.98
CA TRP A 4 -8.49 9.79 -3.24
C TRP A 4 -8.39 11.20 -3.83
N HIS A 5 -7.39 11.46 -4.64
CA HIS A 5 -7.19 12.79 -5.20
C HIS A 5 -7.97 12.98 -6.50
N CYS A 6 -7.92 12.06 -7.41
CA CYS A 6 -8.59 12.22 -8.70
C CYS A 6 -9.63 11.15 -8.99
N GLY A 7 -9.78 10.18 -8.14
CA GLY A 7 -10.79 9.14 -8.32
C GLY A 7 -10.45 8.06 -9.33
N THR A 8 -9.27 8.11 -9.91
CA THR A 8 -8.88 7.10 -10.89
C THR A 8 -8.46 5.83 -10.14
N GLU A 9 -8.77 4.68 -10.71
CA GLU A 9 -8.40 3.43 -10.06
C GLU A 9 -6.89 3.29 -10.00
N LEU A 10 -6.38 2.96 -8.82
CA LEU A 10 -4.93 2.84 -8.64
C LEU A 10 -4.44 1.55 -9.25
N ILE A 11 -3.17 1.56 -9.67
CA ILE A 11 -2.56 0.39 -10.25
C ILE A 11 -1.65 -0.24 -9.21
N TRP A 12 -1.84 -1.54 -8.98
CA TRP A 12 -0.99 -2.27 -8.04
C TRP A 12 0.41 -2.38 -8.63
N ARG A 13 1.40 -2.09 -7.79
CA ARG A 13 2.79 -2.17 -8.25
C ARG A 13 3.51 -3.33 -7.59
N SER A 14 3.52 -3.41 -6.28
CA SER A 14 4.21 -4.49 -5.60
C SER A 14 3.77 -4.57 -4.16
N ASP A 15 4.00 -5.74 -3.56
CA ASP A 15 3.76 -5.96 -2.16
C ASP A 15 5.09 -6.32 -1.53
N PHE A 16 5.30 -5.86 -0.31
CA PHE A 16 6.49 -6.22 0.44
C PHE A 16 6.08 -6.63 1.84
N ASP A 17 6.87 -7.46 2.48
CA ASP A 17 6.59 -7.86 3.84
C ASP A 17 6.88 -6.70 4.77
N GLY A 18 6.22 -6.65 5.90
CA GLY A 18 6.50 -5.63 6.89
C GLY A 18 7.95 -5.64 7.34
N ALA A 19 8.59 -6.82 7.29
CA ALA A 19 9.99 -6.91 7.68
C ALA A 19 10.90 -6.10 6.77
N ASP A 20 10.51 -5.94 5.50
CA ASP A 20 11.35 -5.16 4.58
C ASP A 20 11.36 -3.70 4.96
N TYR A 21 10.38 -3.25 5.73
CA TYR A 21 10.32 -1.86 6.16
C TYR A 21 10.62 -1.74 7.65
N GLY A 22 10.99 -2.82 8.30
CA GLY A 22 11.31 -2.76 9.72
C GLY A 22 10.11 -2.63 10.63
N CYS A 23 8.92 -2.95 10.15
CA CYS A 23 7.72 -2.83 10.96
C CYS A 23 6.92 -4.13 10.98
N GLU A 24 7.62 -5.25 10.93
CA GLU A 24 6.92 -6.54 10.88
C GLU A 24 6.10 -6.81 12.12
N GLU A 25 6.38 -6.14 13.22
CA GLU A 25 5.59 -6.36 14.42
C GLU A 25 4.26 -5.64 14.36
N GLU A 26 4.14 -4.61 13.56
CA GLU A 26 2.90 -3.87 13.45
C GLU A 26 2.14 -4.17 12.17
N TYR A 27 2.83 -4.43 11.11
CA TYR A 27 2.20 -4.64 9.82
C TYR A 27 2.78 -5.86 9.14
N SER A 28 1.93 -6.66 8.52
CA SER A 28 2.39 -7.86 7.85
C SER A 28 2.76 -7.61 6.40
N ILE A 29 2.05 -6.76 5.71
CA ILE A 29 2.28 -6.50 4.31
C ILE A 29 2.13 -5.01 4.01
N VAL A 30 2.96 -4.51 3.15
CA VAL A 30 2.87 -3.13 2.67
C VAL A 30 2.66 -3.21 1.16
N THR A 31 1.51 -2.75 0.69
CA THR A 31 1.18 -2.80 -0.72
C THR A 31 1.41 -1.43 -1.35
N ASN A 32 2.12 -1.40 -2.46
CA ASN A 32 2.42 -0.16 -3.15
C ASN A 32 1.54 0.00 -4.38
N LEU A 33 0.88 1.14 -4.50
CA LEU A 33 0.01 1.42 -5.63
C LEU A 33 0.34 2.81 -6.19
N THR A 34 0.06 3.03 -7.45
CA THR A 34 0.27 4.34 -8.05
C THR A 34 -0.95 4.72 -8.88
N CYS A 35 -1.16 6.00 -9.03
CA CYS A 35 -2.25 6.50 -9.84
C CYS A 35 -1.69 6.83 -11.23
N PRO A 36 -2.26 6.26 -12.28
CA PRO A 36 -1.75 6.54 -13.62
C PRO A 36 -2.11 7.91 -14.13
N LYS A 37 -3.03 8.60 -13.46
CA LYS A 37 -3.43 9.89 -13.94
C LYS A 37 -2.73 11.02 -13.23
N CYS A 38 -2.73 11.08 -11.94
CA CYS A 38 -2.09 12.17 -11.22
C CYS A 38 -0.73 11.76 -10.64
N GLU A 39 -0.33 10.51 -10.88
CA GLU A 39 0.97 10.01 -10.44
C GLU A 39 1.15 10.02 -8.93
N SER A 40 0.09 9.95 -8.18
CA SER A 40 0.19 9.85 -6.74
C SER A 40 0.68 8.46 -6.35
N PHE A 41 1.44 8.39 -5.27
CA PHE A 41 1.95 7.12 -4.77
C PHE A 41 1.24 6.81 -3.47
N VAL A 42 0.68 5.61 -3.37
CA VAL A 42 -0.09 5.21 -2.21
C VAL A 42 0.48 3.92 -1.65
N GLN A 43 0.65 3.87 -0.34
CA GLN A 43 1.07 2.65 0.32
C GLN A 43 -0.01 2.25 1.30
N VAL A 44 -0.43 0.99 1.26
CA VAL A 44 -1.44 0.46 2.16
C VAL A 44 -0.76 -0.50 3.11
N TYR A 45 -0.87 -0.23 4.41
CA TYR A 45 -0.24 -1.04 5.43
C TYR A 45 -1.29 -1.93 6.07
N TYR A 46 -1.13 -3.23 5.95
CA TYR A 46 -2.06 -4.17 6.53
C TYR A 46 -1.61 -4.52 7.94
N PRO A 47 -2.43 -4.31 8.94
CA PRO A 47 -2.02 -4.58 10.32
C PRO A 47 -1.78 -6.07 10.54
N ASN A 48 -0.82 -6.35 11.39
CA ASN A 48 -0.50 -7.71 11.73
C ASN A 48 -1.46 -8.14 12.79
N LYS A 49 -2.64 -8.67 12.46
CA LYS A 49 -3.62 -9.01 13.41
C LYS A 49 -3.38 -10.27 13.93
N GLU A 50 -3.02 -10.43 15.03
CA GLU A 50 -2.81 -11.59 15.67
C GLU A 50 -3.93 -12.00 16.25
N ASN A 51 -4.85 -12.10 16.33
CA ASN A 51 -5.94 -12.60 17.06
C ASN A 51 -6.73 -13.54 16.54
#